data_1f275b3d8d89767007741c81790bf6ec
#
_entry.id   1f275b3d8d89767007741c81790bf6ec
#
_cell.length_a   1.000
_cell.length_b   1.000
_cell.length_c   1.000
_cell.angle_alpha   90.00
_cell.angle_beta   90.00
_cell.angle_gamma   90.00
#
_symmetry.space_group_name_H-M   'P 1'
#
loop_
_entity.id
_entity.type
_entity.pdbx_description
1 polymer ?
#
loop_
_entity_poly.entity_id
_entity_poly.type
_entity_poly.pdbx_seq_one_letter_code
_entity_poly.pdbx_strand_id
1 'polypeptide(L)'
;LVNWTIINHVLDELPLPGYDRYQPGKGVWAPSIRWHDGKLWVCFSTPDEGIFICHTEDPWGKWSAPHCLRQARGWIDPCPFWDDNGQAWLVHAFAHSRSGIKHKLQLFAMAPDASELLGEGQIIYDGCCDLPTLEGPKVYQRAGWYYIFAPAGGVENGWQTVLRARQMTGPWEAKNVLFQGNTSINGPHQGGWVEGEKGECWFVHFQDLHLYGR
;
A
#
# COMPACT_ATOMS: atom_id res chain seq x y z
N LEU A 1 -12.38 -6.16 16.48
CA LEU A 1 -11.21 -6.59 15.67
C LEU A 1 -10.36 -7.71 16.36
N VAL A 2 -10.96 -8.51 17.24
CA VAL A 2 -10.24 -9.61 17.93
C VAL A 2 -10.53 -11.01 17.36
N ASN A 3 -11.65 -11.15 16.65
CA ASN A 3 -12.04 -12.39 16.01
C ASN A 3 -12.06 -12.21 14.48
N TRP A 4 -11.31 -13.03 13.77
CA TRP A 4 -11.16 -12.97 12.33
C TRP A 4 -11.69 -14.25 11.69
N THR A 5 -12.40 -14.12 10.58
CA THR A 5 -12.84 -15.25 9.76
C THR A 5 -12.37 -14.96 8.32
N ILE A 6 -11.71 -15.94 7.72
CA ILE A 6 -11.41 -15.88 6.28
C ILE A 6 -12.71 -16.06 5.53
N ILE A 7 -13.08 -15.06 4.72
CA ILE A 7 -14.33 -15.09 3.97
C ILE A 7 -14.11 -15.49 2.50
N ASN A 8 -12.96 -15.17 1.95
CA ASN A 8 -12.63 -15.46 0.56
C ASN A 8 -11.15 -15.21 0.27
N HIS A 9 -10.72 -15.56 -0.94
CA HIS A 9 -9.41 -15.22 -1.51
C HIS A 9 -9.62 -14.34 -2.74
N VAL A 10 -8.77 -13.31 -2.89
CA VAL A 10 -8.78 -12.42 -4.07
C VAL A 10 -8.29 -13.16 -5.31
N LEU A 11 -7.31 -14.04 -5.12
CA LEU A 11 -6.71 -14.87 -6.16
C LEU A 11 -6.58 -16.30 -5.64
N ASP A 12 -7.03 -17.26 -6.43
CA ASP A 12 -6.76 -18.69 -6.19
C ASP A 12 -5.37 -19.06 -6.69
N GLU A 13 -4.94 -18.42 -7.78
CA GLU A 13 -3.62 -18.57 -8.38
C GLU A 13 -3.16 -17.23 -8.98
N LEU A 14 -1.87 -17.06 -9.16
CA LEU A 14 -1.30 -15.91 -9.86
C LEU A 14 -1.14 -16.25 -11.35
N PRO A 15 -1.99 -15.72 -12.26
CA PRO A 15 -2.02 -16.12 -13.67
C PRO A 15 -0.92 -15.45 -14.48
N LEU A 16 0.34 -15.60 -14.02
CA LEU A 16 1.52 -15.08 -14.67
C LEU A 16 2.49 -16.22 -15.02
N PRO A 17 3.28 -16.12 -16.09
CA PRO A 17 4.22 -17.14 -16.46
C PRO A 17 5.22 -17.50 -15.36
N GLY A 18 5.39 -18.79 -15.07
CA GLY A 18 6.33 -19.30 -14.08
C GLY A 18 5.85 -19.32 -12.63
N TYR A 19 4.60 -18.90 -12.35
CA TYR A 19 3.99 -18.96 -11.02
C TYR A 19 3.14 -20.21 -10.77
N ASP A 20 3.22 -21.21 -11.66
CA ASP A 20 2.72 -22.57 -11.49
C ASP A 20 3.43 -23.35 -10.38
N ARG A 21 4.53 -22.81 -9.85
CA ARG A 21 5.31 -23.36 -8.75
C ARG A 21 5.81 -22.26 -7.83
N TYR A 22 6.09 -22.63 -6.58
CA TYR A 22 6.62 -21.70 -5.58
C TYR A 22 7.98 -21.14 -6.01
N GLN A 23 8.11 -19.81 -5.95
CA GLN A 23 9.33 -19.06 -6.21
C GLN A 23 9.63 -18.12 -5.00
N PRO A 24 10.68 -18.42 -4.20
CA PRO A 24 11.02 -17.62 -3.04
C PRO A 24 11.27 -16.15 -3.39
N GLY A 25 10.67 -15.23 -2.61
CA GLY A 25 10.83 -13.78 -2.78
C GLY A 25 10.18 -13.19 -4.02
N LYS A 26 9.30 -13.95 -4.69
CA LYS A 26 8.48 -13.50 -5.82
C LYS A 26 6.99 -13.63 -5.48
N GLY A 27 6.14 -13.25 -6.44
CA GLY A 27 4.69 -13.30 -6.30
C GLY A 27 4.11 -12.01 -5.74
N VAL A 28 2.96 -12.11 -5.09
CA VAL A 28 2.23 -10.96 -4.57
C VAL A 28 2.91 -10.40 -3.32
N TRP A 29 3.22 -9.09 -3.38
CA TRP A 29 3.74 -8.32 -2.24
C TRP A 29 2.68 -7.33 -1.77
N ALA A 30 2.78 -6.91 -0.51
CA ALA A 30 1.94 -6.00 0.27
C ALA A 30 0.78 -5.30 -0.48
N PRO A 31 -0.44 -5.84 -0.43
CA PRO A 31 -1.59 -5.27 -1.13
C PRO A 31 -2.19 -4.08 -0.39
N SER A 32 -3.01 -3.32 -1.10
CA SER A 32 -3.94 -2.35 -0.53
C SER A 32 -5.37 -2.71 -0.91
N ILE A 33 -6.30 -2.47 0.00
CA ILE A 33 -7.74 -2.62 -0.25
C ILE A 33 -8.41 -1.26 -0.16
N ARG A 34 -9.38 -0.99 -1.05
CA ARG A 34 -10.19 0.23 -1.09
C ARG A 34 -11.62 -0.09 -1.45
N TRP A 35 -12.53 0.67 -0.85
CA TRP A 35 -13.91 0.72 -1.30
C TRP A 35 -14.09 1.96 -2.18
N HIS A 36 -14.62 1.78 -3.39
CA HIS A 36 -14.94 2.89 -4.29
C HIS A 36 -16.02 2.44 -5.29
N ASP A 37 -17.02 3.30 -5.50
CA ASP A 37 -18.09 3.14 -6.47
C ASP A 37 -18.76 1.75 -6.42
N GLY A 38 -19.22 1.35 -5.22
CA GLY A 38 -19.91 0.09 -5.00
C GLY A 38 -19.04 -1.16 -5.08
N LYS A 39 -17.73 -1.03 -5.18
CA LYS A 39 -16.75 -2.14 -5.32
C LYS A 39 -15.67 -2.11 -4.27
N LEU A 40 -15.22 -3.29 -3.89
CA LEU A 40 -13.92 -3.48 -3.25
C LEU A 40 -12.85 -3.63 -4.33
N TRP A 41 -11.78 -2.88 -4.18
CA TRP A 41 -10.60 -2.90 -5.04
C TRP A 41 -9.41 -3.39 -4.25
N VAL A 42 -8.70 -4.38 -4.76
CA VAL A 42 -7.42 -4.84 -4.22
C VAL A 42 -6.34 -4.59 -5.24
N CYS A 43 -5.37 -3.75 -4.87
CA CYS A 43 -4.22 -3.43 -5.70
C CYS A 43 -2.97 -4.03 -5.07
N PHE A 44 -2.16 -4.72 -5.85
CA PHE A 44 -0.95 -5.38 -5.40
C PHE A 44 0.16 -5.28 -6.45
N SER A 45 1.37 -5.53 -6.03
CA SER A 45 2.51 -5.67 -6.92
C SER A 45 3.02 -7.10 -6.94
N THR A 46 3.54 -7.49 -8.09
CA THR A 46 4.56 -8.51 -8.22
C THR A 46 5.84 -7.77 -8.56
N PRO A 47 6.87 -7.76 -7.69
CA PRO A 47 7.99 -6.82 -7.82
C PRO A 47 8.86 -7.03 -9.08
N ASP A 48 8.70 -8.16 -9.74
CA ASP A 48 9.41 -8.47 -10.98
C ASP A 48 8.59 -8.13 -12.24
N GLU A 49 7.24 -8.06 -12.17
CA GLU A 49 6.37 -7.85 -13.33
C GLU A 49 5.64 -6.48 -13.32
N GLY A 50 5.10 -6.06 -12.17
CA GLY A 50 4.42 -4.76 -12.12
C GLY A 50 3.33 -4.62 -11.07
N ILE A 51 2.39 -3.70 -11.34
CA ILE A 51 1.25 -3.40 -10.49
C ILE A 51 -0.03 -3.94 -11.13
N PHE A 52 -0.82 -4.63 -10.31
CA PHE A 52 -2.07 -5.28 -10.70
C PHE A 52 -3.21 -4.83 -9.79
N ILE A 53 -4.43 -4.87 -10.32
CA ILE A 53 -5.65 -4.55 -9.59
C ILE A 53 -6.75 -5.57 -9.89
N CYS A 54 -7.49 -5.95 -8.84
CA CYS A 54 -8.69 -6.76 -8.90
C CYS A 54 -9.85 -6.01 -8.24
N HIS A 55 -11.07 -6.36 -8.57
CA HIS A 55 -12.25 -5.80 -7.91
C HIS A 55 -13.38 -6.84 -7.75
N THR A 56 -14.30 -6.54 -6.83
CA THR A 56 -15.57 -7.27 -6.67
C THR A 56 -16.64 -6.35 -6.08
N GLU A 57 -17.90 -6.62 -6.38
CA GLU A 57 -19.06 -6.00 -5.72
C GLU A 57 -19.49 -6.82 -4.48
N ASP A 58 -19.11 -8.10 -4.43
CA ASP A 58 -19.41 -9.01 -3.31
C ASP A 58 -18.12 -9.67 -2.81
N PRO A 59 -17.66 -9.34 -1.59
CA PRO A 59 -16.43 -9.91 -1.02
C PRO A 59 -16.50 -11.43 -0.78
N TRP A 60 -17.69 -12.02 -0.68
CA TRP A 60 -17.88 -13.48 -0.60
C TRP A 60 -17.96 -14.14 -1.98
N GLY A 61 -18.17 -13.34 -3.02
CA GLY A 61 -18.32 -13.78 -4.40
C GLY A 61 -16.99 -13.87 -5.14
N LYS A 62 -17.10 -13.91 -6.48
CA LYS A 62 -15.94 -14.00 -7.36
C LYS A 62 -15.28 -12.62 -7.56
N TRP A 63 -13.97 -12.58 -7.47
CA TRP A 63 -13.17 -11.42 -7.84
C TRP A 63 -12.89 -11.39 -9.35
N SER A 64 -12.67 -10.20 -9.91
CA SER A 64 -12.19 -10.06 -11.29
C SER A 64 -10.81 -10.71 -11.47
N ALA A 65 -10.49 -11.09 -12.69
CA ALA A 65 -9.08 -11.41 -13.01
C ALA A 65 -8.18 -10.20 -12.73
N PRO A 66 -6.91 -10.42 -12.36
CA PRO A 66 -5.96 -9.33 -12.14
C PRO A 66 -5.70 -8.58 -13.46
N HIS A 67 -5.94 -7.29 -13.42
CA HIS A 67 -5.63 -6.37 -14.51
C HIS A 67 -4.28 -5.69 -14.25
N CYS A 68 -3.36 -5.71 -15.22
CA CYS A 68 -2.06 -5.06 -15.11
C CYS A 68 -2.19 -3.57 -15.41
N LEU A 69 -2.07 -2.73 -14.37
CA LEU A 69 -2.09 -1.27 -14.51
C LEU A 69 -0.81 -0.73 -15.16
N ARG A 70 0.33 -1.33 -14.83
CA ARG A 70 1.64 -0.96 -15.40
C ARG A 70 2.64 -2.08 -15.20
N GLN A 71 3.31 -2.46 -16.27
CA GLN A 71 4.50 -3.29 -16.18
C GLN A 71 5.67 -2.45 -15.69
N ALA A 72 6.27 -2.84 -14.57
CA ALA A 72 7.38 -2.12 -13.96
C ALA A 72 8.11 -3.00 -12.95
N ARG A 73 9.43 -3.08 -13.08
CA ARG A 73 10.23 -3.84 -12.15
C ARG A 73 10.59 -3.03 -10.92
N GLY A 74 10.36 -3.60 -9.74
CA GLY A 74 10.73 -3.00 -8.47
C GLY A 74 9.73 -1.99 -7.93
N TRP A 75 8.54 -1.87 -8.51
CA TRP A 75 7.45 -1.10 -7.91
C TRP A 75 6.70 -1.97 -6.91
N ILE A 76 6.48 -1.45 -5.70
CA ILE A 76 5.89 -2.20 -4.59
C ILE A 76 4.86 -1.36 -3.83
N ASP A 77 4.04 -2.03 -3.03
CA ASP A 77 3.11 -1.45 -2.06
C ASP A 77 2.12 -0.45 -2.70
N PRO A 78 1.49 -0.76 -3.82
CA PRO A 78 0.63 0.19 -4.50
C PRO A 78 -0.62 0.49 -3.67
N CYS A 79 -1.03 1.75 -3.66
CA CYS A 79 -2.24 2.22 -3.02
C CYS A 79 -3.05 3.05 -4.01
N PRO A 80 -4.12 2.50 -4.61
CA PRO A 80 -5.08 3.28 -5.38
C PRO A 80 -5.90 4.15 -4.44
N PHE A 81 -6.30 5.31 -4.93
CA PHE A 81 -7.07 6.26 -4.16
C PHE A 81 -7.93 7.12 -5.09
N TRP A 82 -9.19 7.30 -4.74
CA TRP A 82 -10.12 8.21 -5.38
C TRP A 82 -10.45 9.32 -4.39
N ASP A 83 -10.27 10.56 -4.81
CA ASP A 83 -10.50 11.72 -3.96
C ASP A 83 -11.93 12.26 -4.06
N ASP A 84 -12.28 13.18 -3.14
CA ASP A 84 -13.60 13.78 -3.08
C ASP A 84 -13.96 14.62 -4.32
N ASN A 85 -12.97 14.94 -5.18
CA ASN A 85 -13.18 15.66 -6.44
C ASN A 85 -13.37 14.71 -7.63
N GLY A 86 -13.37 13.39 -7.39
CA GLY A 86 -13.52 12.36 -8.43
C GLY A 86 -12.25 12.09 -9.22
N GLN A 87 -11.09 12.57 -8.76
CA GLN A 87 -9.80 12.25 -9.36
C GLN A 87 -9.27 10.94 -8.77
N ALA A 88 -8.69 10.11 -9.62
CA ALA A 88 -8.09 8.85 -9.22
C ALA A 88 -6.56 8.94 -9.26
N TRP A 89 -5.92 8.33 -8.27
CA TRP A 89 -4.50 8.38 -8.02
C TRP A 89 -3.97 7.00 -7.67
N LEU A 90 -2.68 6.77 -7.88
CA LEU A 90 -1.96 5.64 -7.33
C LEU A 90 -0.64 6.14 -6.74
N VAL A 91 -0.38 5.78 -5.48
CA VAL A 91 0.92 5.99 -4.83
C VAL A 91 1.57 4.64 -4.63
N HIS A 92 2.88 4.54 -4.89
CA HIS A 92 3.64 3.32 -4.64
C HIS A 92 5.05 3.63 -4.13
N ALA A 93 5.73 2.60 -3.62
CA ALA A 93 7.11 2.63 -3.19
C ALA A 93 8.00 1.80 -4.15
N PHE A 94 9.28 1.68 -3.80
CA PHE A 94 10.27 0.96 -4.61
C PHE A 94 11.01 -0.10 -3.80
N ALA A 95 11.16 -1.29 -4.38
CA ALA A 95 12.03 -2.34 -3.87
C ALA A 95 13.45 -2.12 -4.40
N HIS A 96 14.37 -1.71 -3.51
CA HIS A 96 15.77 -1.49 -3.89
C HIS A 96 16.41 -2.70 -4.57
N SER A 97 16.10 -3.90 -4.10
CA SER A 97 16.62 -5.17 -4.66
C SER A 97 16.26 -5.41 -6.12
N ARG A 98 15.29 -4.68 -6.68
CA ARG A 98 14.81 -4.80 -8.07
C ARG A 98 15.07 -3.56 -8.91
N SER A 99 14.84 -2.37 -8.33
CA SER A 99 14.92 -1.08 -9.03
C SER A 99 16.21 -0.30 -8.78
N GLY A 100 16.95 -0.62 -7.69
CA GLY A 100 18.04 0.23 -7.20
C GLY A 100 17.57 1.50 -6.48
N ILE A 101 16.26 1.78 -6.45
CA ILE A 101 15.64 2.96 -5.81
C ILE A 101 15.19 2.58 -4.40
N LYS A 102 15.34 3.49 -3.45
CA LYS A 102 14.89 3.37 -2.05
C LYS A 102 14.26 4.67 -1.56
N HIS A 103 13.51 4.56 -0.47
CA HIS A 103 13.05 5.70 0.35
C HIS A 103 12.15 6.69 -0.38
N LYS A 104 11.60 6.34 -1.54
CA LYS A 104 10.83 7.25 -2.37
C LYS A 104 9.39 6.78 -2.53
N LEU A 105 8.49 7.74 -2.56
CA LEU A 105 7.10 7.52 -2.98
C LEU A 105 6.87 8.21 -4.33
N GLN A 106 6.24 7.49 -5.24
CA GLN A 106 5.86 7.99 -6.55
C GLN A 106 4.34 8.02 -6.68
N LEU A 107 3.83 9.10 -7.24
CA LEU A 107 2.42 9.36 -7.53
C LEU A 107 2.17 9.28 -9.02
N PHE A 108 1.09 8.61 -9.39
CA PHE A 108 0.49 8.66 -10.72
C PHE A 108 -0.94 9.18 -10.63
N ALA A 109 -1.37 9.94 -11.63
CA ALA A 109 -2.77 9.99 -11.96
C ALA A 109 -3.19 8.62 -12.51
N MET A 110 -4.42 8.21 -12.20
CA MET A 110 -5.01 6.94 -12.63
C MET A 110 -6.34 7.23 -13.34
N ALA A 111 -6.69 6.46 -14.33
CA ALA A 111 -8.03 6.52 -14.91
C ALA A 111 -9.08 6.24 -13.81
N PRO A 112 -10.21 6.98 -13.74
CA PRO A 112 -11.20 6.82 -12.67
C PRO A 112 -11.77 5.41 -12.54
N ASP A 113 -11.82 4.67 -13.64
CA ASP A 113 -12.24 3.26 -13.70
C ASP A 113 -11.11 2.27 -13.38
N ALA A 114 -9.94 2.76 -12.96
CA ALA A 114 -8.74 2.00 -12.68
C ALA A 114 -8.26 1.12 -13.84
N SER A 115 -8.47 1.55 -15.09
CA SER A 115 -8.03 0.82 -16.29
C SER A 115 -6.54 1.03 -16.59
N GLU A 116 -5.96 2.18 -16.23
CA GLU A 116 -4.56 2.50 -16.51
C GLU A 116 -3.98 3.60 -15.62
N LEU A 117 -2.65 3.66 -15.52
CA LEU A 117 -1.92 4.79 -14.95
C LEU A 117 -1.60 5.80 -16.05
N LEU A 118 -1.84 7.08 -15.76
CA LEU A 118 -1.70 8.17 -16.71
C LEU A 118 -0.36 8.89 -16.54
N GLY A 119 0.32 9.13 -17.64
CA GLY A 119 1.59 9.88 -17.66
C GLY A 119 2.78 9.12 -17.06
N GLU A 120 3.83 9.87 -16.69
CA GLU A 120 5.12 9.33 -16.24
C GLU A 120 5.25 9.16 -14.73
N GLY A 121 4.33 9.72 -13.97
CA GLY A 121 4.39 9.76 -12.52
C GLY A 121 5.41 10.77 -11.97
N GLN A 122 5.24 11.11 -10.71
CA GLN A 122 6.04 12.12 -10.02
C GLN A 122 6.53 11.56 -8.68
N ILE A 123 7.82 11.74 -8.36
CA ILE A 123 8.31 11.52 -7.00
C ILE A 123 7.72 12.62 -6.12
N ILE A 124 6.89 12.25 -5.16
CA ILE A 124 6.21 13.17 -4.26
C ILE A 124 6.90 13.28 -2.91
N TYR A 125 7.72 12.29 -2.55
CA TYR A 125 8.54 12.32 -1.35
C TYR A 125 9.83 11.53 -1.54
N ASP A 126 10.96 12.08 -1.08
CA ASP A 126 12.25 11.42 -1.02
C ASP A 126 12.74 11.42 0.44
N GLY A 127 12.61 10.28 1.09
CA GLY A 127 12.97 10.07 2.49
C GLY A 127 14.44 9.72 2.72
N CYS A 128 15.33 9.97 1.76
CA CYS A 128 16.74 9.58 1.88
C CYS A 128 17.46 10.15 3.12
N CYS A 129 17.01 11.31 3.64
CA CYS A 129 17.63 12.01 4.74
C CYS A 129 16.91 11.84 6.08
N ASP A 130 15.61 11.59 6.07
CA ASP A 130 14.76 11.62 7.26
C ASP A 130 13.90 10.37 7.46
N LEU A 131 13.53 9.67 6.39
CA LEU A 131 12.65 8.50 6.41
C LEU A 131 13.28 7.31 5.66
N PRO A 132 14.38 6.74 6.17
CA PRO A 132 15.02 5.58 5.53
C PRO A 132 14.04 4.42 5.40
N THR A 133 14.08 3.71 4.28
CA THR A 133 13.16 2.60 3.97
C THR A 133 11.68 3.03 4.04
N LEU A 134 11.38 4.23 3.52
CA LEU A 134 9.99 4.68 3.38
C LEU A 134 9.30 3.82 2.32
N GLU A 135 8.21 3.14 2.72
CA GLU A 135 7.45 2.20 1.89
C GLU A 135 6.00 2.08 2.36
N GLY A 136 5.22 1.14 1.86
CA GLY A 136 3.88 0.82 2.36
C GLY A 136 2.85 1.95 2.36
N PRO A 137 2.81 2.87 1.38
CA PRO A 137 1.93 4.02 1.45
C PRO A 137 0.45 3.62 1.47
N LYS A 138 -0.33 4.26 2.34
CA LYS A 138 -1.79 4.18 2.37
C LYS A 138 -2.35 5.60 2.39
N VAL A 139 -3.09 5.96 1.33
CA VAL A 139 -3.59 7.33 1.11
C VAL A 139 -4.98 7.50 1.70
N TYR A 140 -5.23 8.63 2.33
CA TYR A 140 -6.54 9.02 2.87
C TYR A 140 -6.78 10.50 2.64
N GLN A 141 -8.05 10.90 2.61
CA GLN A 141 -8.48 12.30 2.60
C GLN A 141 -9.41 12.57 3.78
N ARG A 142 -9.16 13.65 4.51
CA ARG A 142 -10.02 14.07 5.63
C ARG A 142 -9.90 15.57 5.87
N ALA A 143 -11.04 16.23 6.01
CA ALA A 143 -11.12 17.66 6.34
C ALA A 143 -10.28 18.54 5.41
N GLY A 144 -10.28 18.25 4.11
CA GLY A 144 -9.56 19.01 3.09
C GLY A 144 -8.03 18.84 3.10
N TRP A 145 -7.54 17.77 3.75
CA TRP A 145 -6.15 17.35 3.72
C TRP A 145 -6.03 15.96 3.14
N TYR A 146 -4.96 15.72 2.40
CA TYR A 146 -4.48 14.40 2.03
C TYR A 146 -3.48 13.91 3.07
N TYR A 147 -3.53 12.64 3.38
CA TYR A 147 -2.63 11.95 4.30
C TYR A 147 -2.06 10.70 3.62
N ILE A 148 -0.77 10.48 3.76
CA ILE A 148 -0.14 9.20 3.40
C ILE A 148 0.43 8.61 4.68
N PHE A 149 -0.11 7.48 5.11
CA PHE A 149 0.45 6.66 6.17
C PHE A 149 1.50 5.75 5.53
N ALA A 150 2.76 5.90 5.90
CA ALA A 150 3.85 5.12 5.35
C ALA A 150 4.85 4.77 6.46
N PRO A 151 5.19 3.49 6.66
CA PRO A 151 6.24 3.10 7.59
C PRO A 151 7.60 3.50 7.05
N ALA A 152 8.55 3.75 7.97
CA ALA A 152 9.94 3.98 7.69
C ALA A 152 10.84 3.22 8.67
N GLY A 153 12.14 3.14 8.43
CA GLY A 153 13.10 2.46 9.30
C GLY A 153 13.21 0.95 9.10
N GLY A 154 12.38 0.36 8.24
CA GLY A 154 12.34 -1.09 7.98
C GLY A 154 11.52 -1.88 9.01
N VAL A 155 11.40 -3.20 8.80
CA VAL A 155 10.50 -4.06 9.56
C VAL A 155 10.92 -4.23 11.02
N GLU A 156 12.23 -4.38 11.28
CA GLU A 156 12.72 -4.70 12.62
C GLU A 156 12.70 -3.52 13.60
N ASN A 157 13.05 -2.33 13.13
CA ASN A 157 13.26 -1.16 13.98
C ASN A 157 12.51 0.07 13.48
N GLY A 158 11.52 -0.14 12.63
CA GLY A 158 10.79 0.94 11.98
C GLY A 158 9.75 1.61 12.87
N TRP A 159 9.12 2.58 12.28
CA TRP A 159 8.04 3.37 12.88
C TRP A 159 7.02 3.74 11.82
N GLN A 160 5.84 4.17 12.27
CA GLN A 160 4.83 4.71 11.38
C GLN A 160 5.02 6.22 11.23
N THR A 161 5.11 6.66 9.98
CA THR A 161 5.10 8.07 9.59
C THR A 161 3.78 8.42 8.94
N VAL A 162 3.34 9.65 9.09
CA VAL A 162 2.23 10.26 8.35
C VAL A 162 2.78 11.47 7.60
N LEU A 163 2.57 11.48 6.30
CA LEU A 163 2.76 12.66 5.44
C LEU A 163 1.39 13.34 5.27
N ARG A 164 1.34 14.67 5.30
CA ARG A 164 0.11 15.40 4.98
C ARG A 164 0.38 16.54 4.00
N ALA A 165 -0.61 16.83 3.15
CA ALA A 165 -0.56 17.94 2.20
C ALA A 165 -1.96 18.44 1.87
N ARG A 166 -2.05 19.63 1.29
CA ARG A 166 -3.31 20.17 0.73
C ARG A 166 -3.58 19.70 -0.69
N GLN A 167 -2.58 19.18 -1.37
CA GLN A 167 -2.67 18.65 -2.72
C GLN A 167 -1.91 17.32 -2.82
N MET A 168 -2.37 16.41 -3.68
CA MET A 168 -1.71 15.11 -3.88
C MET A 168 -0.27 15.23 -4.38
N THR A 169 0.04 16.30 -5.05
CA THR A 169 1.41 16.61 -5.52
C THR A 169 2.31 17.23 -4.45
N GLY A 170 1.79 17.50 -3.25
CA GLY A 170 2.50 18.15 -2.14
C GLY A 170 2.41 19.68 -2.18
N PRO A 171 3.30 20.40 -1.46
CA PRO A 171 4.37 19.84 -0.65
C PRO A 171 3.87 19.05 0.55
N TRP A 172 4.59 17.98 0.92
CA TRP A 172 4.22 17.09 2.01
C TRP A 172 4.98 17.43 3.30
N GLU A 173 4.27 17.52 4.40
CA GLU A 173 4.82 17.61 5.76
C GLU A 173 4.86 16.21 6.36
N ALA A 174 6.00 15.79 6.90
CA ALA A 174 6.19 14.48 7.53
C ALA A 174 6.15 14.55 9.06
N LYS A 175 5.54 13.57 9.70
CA LYS A 175 5.56 13.39 11.15
C LYS A 175 5.56 11.91 11.52
N ASN A 176 6.51 11.50 12.37
CA ASN A 176 6.50 10.17 12.96
C ASN A 176 5.44 10.12 14.06
N VAL A 177 4.55 9.14 14.00
CA VAL A 177 3.33 9.10 14.84
C VAL A 177 3.22 7.88 15.74
N LEU A 178 3.90 6.76 15.40
CA LEU A 178 3.86 5.55 16.19
C LEU A 178 5.21 4.83 16.16
N PHE A 179 5.74 4.56 17.34
CA PHE A 179 7.02 3.86 17.56
C PHE A 179 6.78 2.62 18.42
N GLN A 180 7.76 1.75 18.49
CA GLN A 180 7.76 0.57 19.38
C GLN A 180 7.54 0.95 20.86
N GLY A 181 8.05 2.10 21.30
CA GLY A 181 7.95 2.52 22.68
C GLY A 181 8.66 1.54 23.63
N ASN A 182 8.00 1.23 24.75
CA ASN A 182 8.52 0.33 25.78
C ASN A 182 8.05 -1.12 25.60
N THR A 183 7.61 -1.52 24.41
CA THR A 183 7.17 -2.90 24.13
C THR A 183 8.35 -3.77 23.73
N SER A 184 8.20 -5.09 23.91
CA SER A 184 9.15 -6.10 23.42
C SER A 184 8.96 -6.43 21.93
N ILE A 185 7.91 -5.87 21.31
CA ILE A 185 7.55 -6.09 19.91
C ILE A 185 8.12 -4.93 19.11
N ASN A 186 8.78 -5.20 17.99
CA ASN A 186 9.36 -4.17 17.15
C ASN A 186 8.31 -3.25 16.50
N GLY A 187 8.77 -2.20 15.86
CA GLY A 187 7.95 -1.09 15.41
C GLY A 187 6.80 -1.47 14.47
N PRO A 188 5.77 -0.63 14.39
CA PRO A 188 4.64 -0.86 13.51
C PRO A 188 5.04 -0.78 12.04
N HIS A 189 4.46 -1.67 11.20
CA HIS A 189 4.77 -1.73 9.79
C HIS A 189 3.53 -2.04 8.95
N GLN A 190 3.50 -1.58 7.69
CA GLN A 190 2.42 -1.81 6.71
C GLN A 190 1.01 -1.52 7.26
N GLY A 191 0.87 -0.44 8.00
CA GLY A 191 -0.38 -0.11 8.67
C GLY A 191 -1.44 0.51 7.77
N GLY A 192 -2.72 0.32 8.15
CA GLY A 192 -3.87 0.95 7.52
C GLY A 192 -4.83 1.54 8.55
N TRP A 193 -5.35 2.73 8.29
CA TRP A 193 -6.39 3.34 9.09
C TRP A 193 -7.76 2.91 8.58
N VAL A 194 -8.63 2.54 9.51
CA VAL A 194 -10.00 2.11 9.25
C VAL A 194 -10.93 2.88 10.16
N GLU A 195 -12.01 3.42 9.62
CA GLU A 195 -13.10 4.02 10.36
C GLU A 195 -14.27 3.03 10.45
N GLY A 196 -14.72 2.76 11.67
CA GLY A 196 -15.86 1.88 11.92
C GLY A 196 -17.20 2.62 11.78
N GLU A 197 -18.30 1.86 11.80
CA GLU A 197 -19.66 2.37 11.60
C GLU A 197 -20.10 3.44 12.60
N LYS A 198 -19.51 3.45 13.80
CA LYS A 198 -19.83 4.41 14.86
C LYS A 198 -18.84 5.59 14.93
N GLY A 199 -17.98 5.73 13.88
CA GLY A 199 -16.96 6.77 13.81
C GLY A 199 -15.72 6.51 14.67
N GLU A 200 -15.57 5.31 15.27
CA GLU A 200 -14.34 4.89 15.90
C GLU A 200 -13.26 4.66 14.84
N CYS A 201 -12.03 5.09 15.16
CA CYS A 201 -10.90 4.94 14.27
C CYS A 201 -9.95 3.85 14.79
N TRP A 202 -9.53 2.98 13.89
CA TRP A 202 -8.59 1.91 14.16
C TRP A 202 -7.38 2.03 13.24
N PHE A 203 -6.20 1.81 13.79
CA PHE A 203 -4.99 1.63 13.01
C PHE A 203 -4.55 0.18 13.12
N VAL A 204 -4.69 -0.57 12.03
CA VAL A 204 -4.35 -1.99 11.94
C VAL A 204 -2.97 -2.09 11.30
N HIS A 205 -2.02 -2.74 11.98
CA HIS A 205 -0.66 -2.92 11.49
C HIS A 205 -0.10 -4.25 11.97
N PHE A 206 0.93 -4.75 11.35
CA PHE A 206 1.71 -5.84 11.91
C PHE A 206 2.94 -5.32 12.65
N GLN A 207 3.47 -6.17 13.53
CA GLN A 207 4.75 -6.01 14.17
C GLN A 207 5.49 -7.34 14.06
N ASP A 208 6.78 -7.29 13.77
CA ASP A 208 7.60 -8.49 13.70
C ASP A 208 7.95 -8.95 15.12
N LEU A 209 7.53 -10.14 15.49
CA LEU A 209 7.86 -10.75 16.75
C LEU A 209 8.93 -11.81 16.53
N HIS A 210 10.15 -11.52 16.92
CA HIS A 210 11.22 -12.51 16.91
C HIS A 210 10.94 -13.62 17.94
N LEU A 211 10.21 -14.64 17.51
CA LEU A 211 10.04 -15.87 18.26
C LEU A 211 11.23 -16.80 17.93
N TYR A 212 12.11 -17.01 18.93
CA TYR A 212 13.20 -17.98 18.88
C TYR A 212 14.32 -17.74 17.86
N GLY A 213 15.11 -16.67 18.05
CA GLY A 213 16.49 -16.59 17.57
C GLY A 213 16.72 -16.98 16.11
N ARG A 214 15.97 -16.38 15.19
CA ARG A 214 16.34 -16.41 13.77
C ARG A 214 17.21 -15.23 13.42
#